data_0ce9ca6f5c91fc7e8b95f363c7b4add6
#
_entry.id   0ce9ca6f5c91fc7e8b95f363c7b4add6
#
_cell.length_a   1.000
_cell.length_b   1.000
_cell.length_c   1.000
_cell.angle_alpha   90.00
_cell.angle_beta   90.00
_cell.angle_gamma   90.00
#
_symmetry.space_group_name_H-M   'P 1'
#
loop_
_entity.id
_entity.type
_entity.pdbx_description
1 polymer ?
#
loop_
_entity_poly.entity_id
_entity_poly.type
_entity_poly.pdbx_seq_one_letter_code
_entity_poly.pdbx_strand_id
1 'polypeptide(L)'
;MSTAGKTANDWPFRSLLFVPGHKADWIRKAPNYDPEGLIIDLEDAVPPGEKIGARATTKDGITFLKTIGLGAFVRINPLDGGGTDDVLEITTPGLTAICLPKLRDAAQIQELADILSYAEGKAGMERGSVAIMAVPETSEGLCDIRELSQASPRVKSVMTAIIDRISDDVVFTGDTALAAGFIPTKEGLEQLYLTSRMCIESRAGGAPYPLATLIGTDINDRDSALTIVKRMKSIGFTGCIAIHPNHVAIANEVFRPSAGEIAFQVGVLKAMREAEAAGLFAVKYKGMMIDQANVAIAERTIAEAIQRGIPIPSEED
;
A
#
# COMPACT_ATOMS: atom_id res chain seq x y z
N MET A 1 21.65 -1.30 12.95
CA MET A 1 20.46 -1.09 12.08
C MET A 1 20.24 0.41 11.99
N SER A 2 20.07 0.94 10.78
CA SER A 2 19.91 2.39 10.56
C SER A 2 18.67 2.90 11.29
N THR A 3 18.81 3.91 12.14
CA THR A 3 17.72 4.58 12.84
C THR A 3 16.99 5.62 11.98
N ALA A 4 17.26 5.64 10.68
CA ALA A 4 16.52 6.47 9.74
C ALA A 4 15.14 5.86 9.52
N GLY A 5 14.07 6.58 9.83
CA GLY A 5 12.70 6.14 9.55
C GLY A 5 12.47 5.96 8.05
N LYS A 6 11.50 5.12 7.70
CA LYS A 6 11.12 4.89 6.29
C LYS A 6 10.65 6.16 5.61
N THR A 7 11.00 6.32 4.35
CA THR A 7 10.76 7.51 3.53
C THR A 7 9.92 7.18 2.29
N ALA A 8 9.62 8.20 1.49
CA ALA A 8 8.96 8.03 0.19
C ALA A 8 9.71 7.09 -0.78
N ASN A 9 10.97 6.78 -0.52
CA ASN A 9 11.80 5.92 -1.38
C ASN A 9 11.85 4.46 -0.90
N ASP A 10 11.26 4.14 0.24
CA ASP A 10 11.29 2.79 0.83
C ASP A 10 10.15 1.86 0.36
N TRP A 11 9.47 2.21 -0.72
CA TRP A 11 8.46 1.36 -1.35
C TRP A 11 9.06 0.07 -1.95
N PRO A 12 8.30 -1.04 -2.01
CA PRO A 12 6.90 -1.22 -1.62
C PRO A 12 6.69 -1.46 -0.12
N PHE A 13 5.49 -1.12 0.38
CA PHE A 13 4.99 -1.51 1.69
C PHE A 13 3.99 -2.66 1.53
N ARG A 14 4.17 -3.75 2.29
CA ARG A 14 3.31 -4.96 2.21
C ARG A 14 2.15 -4.93 3.16
N SER A 15 2.35 -4.33 4.34
CA SER A 15 1.34 -4.24 5.37
C SER A 15 1.32 -2.83 5.96
N LEU A 16 0.17 -2.19 5.87
CA LEU A 16 -0.12 -0.96 6.58
C LEU A 16 -1.28 -1.19 7.54
N LEU A 17 -1.30 -0.50 8.67
CA LEU A 17 -2.38 -0.60 9.65
C LEU A 17 -3.00 0.78 9.86
N PHE A 18 -4.32 0.90 9.68
CA PHE A 18 -5.07 2.10 10.04
C PHE A 18 -5.15 2.29 11.55
N VAL A 19 -4.93 3.52 12.00
CA VAL A 19 -5.05 3.93 13.40
C VAL A 19 -5.68 5.33 13.46
N PRO A 20 -6.77 5.55 14.23
CA PRO A 20 -7.35 6.88 14.38
C PRO A 20 -6.37 7.89 14.97
N GLY A 21 -6.23 9.08 14.36
CA GLY A 21 -5.23 10.09 14.70
C GLY A 21 -5.39 10.73 16.08
N HIS A 22 -6.58 10.65 16.67
CA HIS A 22 -6.83 11.14 18.04
C HIS A 22 -6.45 10.11 19.12
N LYS A 23 -6.06 8.87 18.77
CA LYS A 23 -5.74 7.78 19.72
C LYS A 23 -4.22 7.59 19.87
N ALA A 24 -3.56 8.51 20.63
CA ALA A 24 -2.12 8.48 20.86
C ALA A 24 -1.60 7.12 21.36
N ASP A 25 -2.33 6.48 22.29
CA ASP A 25 -1.96 5.16 22.82
C ASP A 25 -2.01 4.06 21.76
N TRP A 26 -2.95 4.14 20.82
CA TRP A 26 -3.06 3.15 19.74
C TRP A 26 -1.91 3.30 18.75
N ILE A 27 -1.55 4.54 18.41
CA ILE A 27 -0.39 4.81 17.54
C ILE A 27 0.88 4.21 18.16
N ARG A 28 1.07 4.31 19.49
CA ARG A 28 2.23 3.74 20.18
C ARG A 28 2.20 2.21 20.33
N LYS A 29 1.02 1.61 20.41
CA LYS A 29 0.84 0.15 20.54
C LYS A 29 0.85 -0.58 19.21
N ALA A 30 0.41 0.07 18.12
CA ALA A 30 0.27 -0.55 16.80
C ALA A 30 1.54 -1.20 16.25
N PRO A 31 2.76 -0.69 16.50
CA PRO A 31 4.00 -1.38 16.09
C PRO A 31 4.17 -2.79 16.64
N ASN A 32 3.55 -3.13 17.77
CA ASN A 32 3.62 -4.48 18.35
C ASN A 32 2.96 -5.57 17.48
N TYR A 33 2.18 -5.18 16.48
CA TYR A 33 1.56 -6.08 15.51
C TYR A 33 2.40 -6.28 14.24
N ASP A 34 3.62 -5.70 14.19
CA ASP A 34 4.59 -5.83 13.10
C ASP A 34 4.10 -5.34 11.73
N PRO A 35 3.37 -4.21 11.62
CA PRO A 35 3.11 -3.59 10.32
C PRO A 35 4.39 -2.94 9.77
N GLU A 36 4.47 -2.76 8.44
CA GLU A 36 5.57 -2.00 7.84
C GLU A 36 5.37 -0.48 7.94
N GLY A 37 4.15 -0.03 8.22
CA GLY A 37 3.82 1.35 8.48
C GLY A 37 2.41 1.49 9.06
N LEU A 38 2.12 2.69 9.57
CA LEU A 38 0.77 3.05 10.03
C LEU A 38 0.17 4.07 9.08
N ILE A 39 -1.13 3.95 8.82
CA ILE A 39 -1.94 5.02 8.26
C ILE A 39 -2.68 5.68 9.43
N ILE A 40 -2.17 6.83 9.86
CA ILE A 40 -2.83 7.62 10.89
C ILE A 40 -3.97 8.39 10.23
N ASP A 41 -5.19 8.14 10.70
CA ASP A 41 -6.39 8.68 10.08
C ASP A 41 -6.85 9.99 10.72
N LEU A 42 -7.02 11.02 9.92
CA LEU A 42 -7.62 12.30 10.32
C LEU A 42 -9.04 12.50 9.75
N GLU A 43 -9.52 11.55 8.96
CA GLU A 43 -10.80 11.66 8.26
C GLU A 43 -11.94 10.97 9.05
N ASP A 44 -12.45 9.84 8.52
CA ASP A 44 -13.68 9.21 8.98
C ASP A 44 -13.58 8.58 10.38
N ALA A 45 -12.40 8.11 10.77
CA ALA A 45 -12.20 7.51 12.09
C ALA A 45 -12.02 8.54 13.23
N VAL A 46 -12.06 9.84 12.93
CA VAL A 46 -11.91 10.91 13.93
C VAL A 46 -13.20 11.71 14.07
N PRO A 47 -13.80 11.77 15.29
CA PRO A 47 -14.98 12.59 15.52
C PRO A 47 -14.75 14.06 15.14
N PRO A 48 -15.75 14.77 14.59
CA PRO A 48 -15.59 16.15 14.13
C PRO A 48 -14.98 17.09 15.17
N GLY A 49 -15.37 16.96 16.43
CA GLY A 49 -14.86 17.79 17.53
C GLY A 49 -13.41 17.49 17.93
N GLU A 50 -12.85 16.38 17.49
CA GLU A 50 -11.48 15.97 17.84
C GLU A 50 -10.48 16.20 16.68
N LYS A 51 -10.94 16.55 15.48
CA LYS A 51 -10.09 16.65 14.27
C LYS A 51 -8.91 17.63 14.45
N ILE A 52 -9.14 18.79 15.04
CA ILE A 52 -8.09 19.79 15.28
C ILE A 52 -7.04 19.23 16.26
N GLY A 53 -7.47 18.65 17.38
CA GLY A 53 -6.55 18.03 18.34
C GLY A 53 -5.79 16.83 17.81
N ALA A 54 -6.41 16.08 16.90
CA ALA A 54 -5.80 14.91 16.26
C ALA A 54 -4.57 15.25 15.42
N ARG A 55 -4.46 16.47 14.87
CA ARG A 55 -3.29 16.92 14.10
C ARG A 55 -2.02 16.90 14.95
N ALA A 56 -2.06 17.46 16.15
CA ALA A 56 -0.92 17.46 17.08
C ALA A 56 -0.52 16.03 17.47
N THR A 57 -1.50 15.20 17.84
CA THR A 57 -1.28 13.76 18.15
C THR A 57 -0.67 13.02 16.96
N THR A 58 -1.13 13.28 15.74
CA THR A 58 -0.61 12.69 14.49
C THR A 58 0.84 13.10 14.26
N LYS A 59 1.18 14.37 14.41
CA LYS A 59 2.55 14.89 14.28
C LYS A 59 3.52 14.24 15.27
N ASP A 60 3.10 14.08 16.52
CA ASP A 60 3.86 13.35 17.54
C ASP A 60 4.00 11.87 17.18
N GLY A 61 2.94 11.27 16.62
CA GLY A 61 2.94 9.92 16.11
C GLY A 61 3.95 9.71 14.97
N ILE A 62 3.99 10.61 13.97
CA ILE A 62 4.98 10.57 12.87
C ILE A 62 6.41 10.62 13.45
N THR A 63 6.66 11.52 14.38
CA THR A 63 7.96 11.66 15.03
C THR A 63 8.36 10.37 15.76
N PHE A 64 7.43 9.76 16.50
CA PHE A 64 7.65 8.49 17.16
C PHE A 64 7.97 7.35 16.16
N LEU A 65 7.15 7.19 15.09
CA LEU A 65 7.34 6.15 14.09
C LEU A 65 8.72 6.26 13.41
N LYS A 66 9.17 7.49 13.15
CA LYS A 66 10.51 7.74 12.64
C LYS A 66 11.60 7.14 13.55
N THR A 67 11.46 7.29 14.88
CA THR A 67 12.49 6.80 15.83
C THR A 67 12.65 5.28 15.83
N ILE A 68 11.59 4.56 15.43
CA ILE A 68 11.58 3.10 15.36
C ILE A 68 11.69 2.55 13.93
N GLY A 69 11.90 3.43 12.93
CA GLY A 69 12.09 3.04 11.54
C GLY A 69 10.83 2.53 10.83
N LEU A 70 9.63 2.93 11.29
CA LEU A 70 8.35 2.52 10.70
C LEU A 70 7.82 3.59 9.73
N GLY A 71 7.15 3.17 8.64
CA GLY A 71 6.49 4.09 7.71
C GLY A 71 5.35 4.84 8.39
N ALA A 72 5.31 6.18 8.22
CA ALA A 72 4.24 7.03 8.70
C ALA A 72 3.44 7.59 7.52
N PHE A 73 2.23 7.10 7.35
CA PHE A 73 1.25 7.58 6.39
C PHE A 73 0.15 8.33 7.12
N VAL A 74 -0.44 9.33 6.49
CA VAL A 74 -1.58 10.05 7.07
C VAL A 74 -2.68 10.17 6.04
N ARG A 75 -3.88 9.66 6.36
CA ARG A 75 -5.09 9.97 5.62
C ARG A 75 -5.64 11.29 6.14
N ILE A 76 -5.58 12.31 5.29
CA ILE A 76 -6.07 13.66 5.59
C ILE A 76 -7.57 13.76 5.25
N ASN A 77 -8.21 14.83 5.69
CA ASN A 77 -9.51 15.21 5.18
C ASN A 77 -9.41 15.62 3.69
N PRO A 78 -10.52 15.62 2.90
CA PRO A 78 -10.53 16.27 1.60
C PRO A 78 -9.96 17.69 1.67
N LEU A 79 -9.27 18.16 0.61
CA LEU A 79 -8.58 19.46 0.65
C LEU A 79 -9.51 20.62 1.01
N ASP A 80 -10.72 20.63 0.47
CA ASP A 80 -11.78 21.60 0.76
C ASP A 80 -12.47 21.37 2.12
N GLY A 81 -12.25 20.21 2.75
CA GLY A 81 -12.79 19.81 4.05
C GLY A 81 -11.80 19.95 5.23
N GLY A 82 -10.71 20.72 5.06
CA GLY A 82 -9.69 20.92 6.09
C GLY A 82 -8.39 20.17 5.86
N GLY A 83 -8.28 19.42 4.76
CA GLY A 83 -7.07 18.66 4.40
C GLY A 83 -5.85 19.52 4.17
N THR A 84 -6.01 20.74 3.66
CA THR A 84 -4.92 21.73 3.53
C THR A 84 -4.30 22.03 4.88
N ASP A 85 -5.11 22.31 5.89
CA ASP A 85 -4.62 22.58 7.25
C ASP A 85 -3.97 21.32 7.85
N ASP A 86 -4.55 20.13 7.60
CA ASP A 86 -3.96 18.87 8.02
C ASP A 86 -2.52 18.77 7.53
N VAL A 87 -2.29 18.93 6.22
CA VAL A 87 -0.95 18.86 5.60
C VAL A 87 0.00 19.87 6.21
N LEU A 88 -0.43 21.14 6.36
CA LEU A 88 0.41 22.23 6.89
C LEU A 88 0.85 22.01 8.34
N GLU A 89 0.00 21.38 9.14
CA GLU A 89 0.28 21.14 10.57
C GLU A 89 1.09 19.86 10.81
N ILE A 90 0.81 18.78 10.06
CA ILE A 90 1.44 17.47 10.33
C ILE A 90 2.75 17.23 9.59
N THR A 91 3.05 18.00 8.52
CA THR A 91 4.28 17.79 7.76
C THR A 91 5.50 18.00 8.62
N THR A 92 6.23 16.92 8.85
CA THR A 92 7.41 16.86 9.72
C THR A 92 8.34 15.74 9.26
N PRO A 93 9.66 15.82 9.55
CA PRO A 93 10.60 14.76 9.22
C PRO A 93 10.15 13.39 9.74
N GLY A 94 9.99 12.42 8.85
CA GLY A 94 9.48 11.08 9.14
C GLY A 94 8.11 10.78 8.50
N LEU A 95 7.41 11.79 7.99
CA LEU A 95 6.22 11.58 7.17
C LEU A 95 6.60 10.91 5.85
N THR A 96 6.04 9.72 5.60
CA THR A 96 6.33 8.92 4.40
C THR A 96 5.43 9.32 3.23
N ALA A 97 4.11 9.41 3.49
CA ALA A 97 3.14 9.74 2.46
C ALA A 97 1.85 10.34 3.04
N ILE A 98 1.17 11.12 2.21
CA ILE A 98 -0.22 11.56 2.43
C ILE A 98 -1.16 10.67 1.62
N CYS A 99 -2.20 10.16 2.26
CA CYS A 99 -3.32 9.50 1.62
C CYS A 99 -4.41 10.54 1.38
N LEU A 100 -4.68 10.89 0.12
CA LEU A 100 -5.70 11.87 -0.25
C LEU A 100 -7.00 11.15 -0.62
N PRO A 101 -8.05 11.27 0.22
CA PRO A 101 -9.32 10.58 0.01
C PRO A 101 -10.22 11.31 -0.98
N LYS A 102 -11.26 10.62 -1.43
CA LYS A 102 -12.40 11.15 -2.20
C LYS A 102 -12.00 11.94 -3.44
N LEU A 103 -10.92 11.47 -4.09
CA LEU A 103 -10.39 12.05 -5.31
C LEU A 103 -11.38 11.96 -6.47
N ARG A 104 -11.53 13.06 -7.21
CA ARG A 104 -12.35 13.17 -8.42
C ARG A 104 -11.52 13.39 -9.68
N ASP A 105 -10.44 14.17 -9.56
CA ASP A 105 -9.62 14.58 -10.71
C ASP A 105 -8.14 14.77 -10.36
N ALA A 106 -7.33 14.91 -11.40
CA ALA A 106 -5.88 15.09 -11.29
C ALA A 106 -5.48 16.45 -10.69
N ALA A 107 -6.34 17.48 -10.76
CA ALA A 107 -6.03 18.81 -10.23
C ALA A 107 -5.89 18.77 -8.71
N GLN A 108 -6.67 17.95 -8.01
CA GLN A 108 -6.56 17.77 -6.56
C GLN A 108 -5.20 17.16 -6.15
N ILE A 109 -4.64 16.27 -6.96
CA ILE A 109 -3.28 15.71 -6.73
C ILE A 109 -2.22 16.81 -6.94
N GLN A 110 -2.37 17.64 -7.98
CA GLN A 110 -1.44 18.74 -8.24
C GLN A 110 -1.47 19.77 -7.13
N GLU A 111 -2.66 20.16 -6.69
CA GLU A 111 -2.86 21.05 -5.54
C GLU A 111 -2.19 20.50 -4.27
N LEU A 112 -2.41 19.22 -3.95
CA LEU A 112 -1.72 18.60 -2.81
C LEU A 112 -0.21 18.61 -2.96
N ALA A 113 0.33 18.36 -4.17
CA ALA A 113 1.76 18.37 -4.42
C ALA A 113 2.39 19.74 -4.18
N ASP A 114 1.68 20.83 -4.53
CA ASP A 114 2.10 22.21 -4.28
C ASP A 114 2.06 22.55 -2.79
N ILE A 115 0.99 22.18 -2.08
CA ILE A 115 0.86 22.35 -0.62
C ILE A 115 1.99 21.59 0.10
N LEU A 116 2.27 20.34 -0.29
CA LEU A 116 3.38 19.55 0.26
C LEU A 116 4.73 20.22 0.01
N SER A 117 4.98 20.76 -1.19
CA SER A 117 6.24 21.43 -1.49
C SER A 117 6.47 22.65 -0.61
N TYR A 118 5.40 23.39 -0.28
CA TYR A 118 5.45 24.50 0.66
C TYR A 118 5.68 24.00 2.11
N ALA A 119 4.91 22.99 2.54
CA ALA A 119 4.99 22.46 3.89
C ALA A 119 6.35 21.82 4.20
N GLU A 120 6.92 21.07 3.27
CA GLU A 120 8.26 20.49 3.35
C GLU A 120 9.33 21.57 3.51
N GLY A 121 9.25 22.63 2.70
CA GLY A 121 10.17 23.78 2.80
C GLY A 121 10.07 24.47 4.17
N LYS A 122 8.85 24.67 4.69
CA LYS A 122 8.62 25.23 6.03
C LYS A 122 9.16 24.34 7.15
N ALA A 123 9.08 23.02 6.98
CA ALA A 123 9.57 22.03 7.94
C ALA A 123 11.09 21.73 7.80
N GLY A 124 11.81 22.38 6.87
CA GLY A 124 13.22 22.13 6.60
C GLY A 124 13.48 20.75 5.96
N MET A 125 12.49 20.20 5.28
CA MET A 125 12.59 18.92 4.56
C MET A 125 12.97 19.16 3.09
N GLU A 126 13.53 18.13 2.46
CA GLU A 126 13.74 18.13 1.02
C GLU A 126 12.39 18.12 0.29
N ARG A 127 12.23 18.98 -0.71
CA ARG A 127 11.03 19.02 -1.54
C ARG A 127 10.91 17.72 -2.33
N GLY A 128 9.75 17.10 -2.29
CA GLY A 128 9.50 15.81 -2.93
C GLY A 128 9.76 14.61 -2.02
N SER A 129 10.14 14.82 -0.76
CA SER A 129 10.43 13.77 0.22
C SER A 129 9.19 13.06 0.75
N VAL A 130 8.01 13.67 0.63
CA VAL A 130 6.72 13.07 1.01
C VAL A 130 5.99 12.58 -0.24
N ALA A 131 5.63 11.30 -0.25
CA ALA A 131 4.86 10.69 -1.33
C ALA A 131 3.36 10.98 -1.21
N ILE A 132 2.61 10.68 -2.28
CA ILE A 132 1.15 10.71 -2.32
C ILE A 132 0.64 9.29 -2.57
N MET A 133 -0.35 8.87 -1.79
CA MET A 133 -1.18 7.72 -2.04
C MET A 133 -2.57 8.23 -2.45
N ALA A 134 -2.96 8.01 -3.70
CA ALA A 134 -4.25 8.41 -4.21
C ALA A 134 -5.34 7.44 -3.76
N VAL A 135 -6.48 7.97 -3.28
CA VAL A 135 -7.64 7.17 -2.85
C VAL A 135 -8.86 7.56 -3.69
N PRO A 136 -9.02 6.97 -4.90
CA PRO A 136 -10.10 7.28 -5.82
C PRO A 136 -11.38 6.52 -5.44
N GLU A 137 -12.05 6.97 -4.41
CA GLU A 137 -13.29 6.38 -3.92
C GLU A 137 -14.54 7.18 -4.32
N THR A 138 -14.46 7.85 -5.46
CA THR A 138 -15.57 8.49 -6.19
C THR A 138 -15.72 7.86 -7.57
N SER A 139 -16.89 7.96 -8.19
CA SER A 139 -17.11 7.38 -9.52
C SER A 139 -16.16 7.98 -10.57
N GLU A 140 -15.91 9.29 -10.51
CA GLU A 140 -14.98 10.01 -11.38
C GLU A 140 -13.55 9.52 -11.16
N GLY A 141 -13.07 9.53 -9.92
CA GLY A 141 -11.71 9.08 -9.58
C GLY A 141 -11.46 7.61 -9.93
N LEU A 142 -12.46 6.74 -9.80
CA LEU A 142 -12.37 5.34 -10.23
C LEU A 142 -12.27 5.19 -11.75
N CYS A 143 -12.80 6.16 -12.52
CA CYS A 143 -12.65 6.20 -13.98
C CYS A 143 -11.27 6.71 -14.42
N ASP A 144 -10.61 7.56 -13.63
CA ASP A 144 -9.44 8.33 -14.05
C ASP A 144 -8.14 7.92 -13.34
N ILE A 145 -8.03 6.65 -12.91
CA ILE A 145 -6.92 6.12 -12.12
C ILE A 145 -5.55 6.41 -12.77
N ARG A 146 -5.44 6.25 -14.09
CA ARG A 146 -4.21 6.53 -14.82
C ARG A 146 -3.83 8.02 -14.73
N GLU A 147 -4.81 8.92 -14.93
CA GLU A 147 -4.59 10.35 -14.88
C GLU A 147 -4.20 10.81 -13.48
N LEU A 148 -4.89 10.32 -12.44
CA LEU A 148 -4.51 10.54 -11.05
C LEU A 148 -3.07 10.09 -10.77
N SER A 149 -2.68 8.93 -11.28
CA SER A 149 -1.34 8.39 -11.08
C SER A 149 -0.25 9.21 -11.77
N GLN A 150 -0.56 9.84 -12.90
CA GLN A 150 0.36 10.67 -13.69
C GLN A 150 0.46 12.12 -13.20
N ALA A 151 -0.50 12.56 -12.39
CA ALA A 151 -0.65 13.97 -12.03
C ALA A 151 0.55 14.56 -11.26
N SER A 152 1.33 13.69 -10.57
CA SER A 152 2.55 14.10 -9.89
C SER A 152 3.53 12.93 -9.74
N PRO A 153 4.84 13.14 -9.85
CA PRO A 153 5.86 12.13 -9.58
C PRO A 153 5.87 11.67 -8.10
N ARG A 154 5.16 12.40 -7.22
CA ARG A 154 4.94 12.02 -5.82
C ARG A 154 3.97 10.85 -5.66
N VAL A 155 3.10 10.58 -6.65
CA VAL A 155 2.14 9.48 -6.56
C VAL A 155 2.89 8.16 -6.71
N LYS A 156 3.00 7.41 -5.60
CA LYS A 156 3.68 6.10 -5.54
C LYS A 156 2.68 4.95 -5.48
N SER A 157 1.47 5.23 -5.04
CA SER A 157 0.45 4.22 -4.80
C SER A 157 -0.95 4.76 -5.10
N VAL A 158 -1.80 3.86 -5.55
CA VAL A 158 -3.25 4.04 -5.55
C VAL A 158 -3.83 3.02 -4.58
N MET A 159 -4.74 3.45 -3.72
CA MET A 159 -5.40 2.61 -2.72
C MET A 159 -6.88 2.40 -3.08
N THR A 160 -7.36 1.18 -2.89
CA THR A 160 -8.79 0.85 -2.95
C THR A 160 -9.19 -0.07 -1.81
N ALA A 161 -10.49 -0.33 -1.65
CA ALA A 161 -10.99 -1.36 -0.76
C ALA A 161 -11.33 -2.63 -1.53
N ILE A 162 -10.99 -3.79 -0.97
CA ILE A 162 -11.62 -5.07 -1.32
C ILE A 162 -12.54 -5.43 -0.17
N ILE A 163 -13.81 -5.60 -0.49
CA ILE A 163 -14.89 -5.73 0.48
C ILE A 163 -15.35 -7.18 0.47
N ASP A 164 -15.28 -7.83 1.62
CA ASP A 164 -15.83 -9.17 1.82
C ASP A 164 -17.32 -9.10 2.20
N ARG A 165 -18.00 -10.22 2.10
CA ARG A 165 -19.35 -10.41 2.59
C ARG A 165 -19.36 -11.51 3.66
N ILE A 166 -19.64 -11.11 4.90
CA ILE A 166 -19.64 -12.04 6.04
C ILE A 166 -20.80 -13.04 5.90
N SER A 167 -22.00 -12.58 5.55
CA SER A 167 -23.19 -13.41 5.36
C SER A 167 -24.20 -12.75 4.44
N ASP A 168 -25.25 -13.47 4.05
CA ASP A 168 -26.31 -12.91 3.21
C ASP A 168 -27.12 -11.79 3.89
N ASP A 169 -27.16 -11.81 5.22
CA ASP A 169 -27.90 -10.84 6.03
C ASP A 169 -27.05 -9.62 6.42
N VAL A 170 -25.71 -9.69 6.28
CA VAL A 170 -24.78 -8.63 6.67
C VAL A 170 -24.06 -8.12 5.45
N VAL A 171 -24.56 -7.04 4.88
CA VAL A 171 -23.95 -6.31 3.76
C VAL A 171 -23.19 -5.11 4.33
N PHE A 172 -21.86 -5.18 4.30
CA PHE A 172 -21.00 -4.05 4.59
C PHE A 172 -20.61 -3.41 3.26
N THR A 173 -20.76 -2.10 3.15
CA THR A 173 -20.34 -1.33 1.98
C THR A 173 -19.37 -0.25 2.42
N GLY A 174 -18.35 0.01 1.60
CA GLY A 174 -17.46 1.16 1.76
C GLY A 174 -17.64 2.16 0.62
N ASP A 175 -16.96 3.29 0.68
CA ASP A 175 -17.09 4.36 -0.33
C ASP A 175 -16.81 3.87 -1.74
N THR A 176 -15.84 2.97 -1.93
CA THR A 176 -15.56 2.35 -3.24
C THR A 176 -16.77 1.60 -3.80
N ALA A 177 -17.47 0.81 -2.97
CA ALA A 177 -18.65 0.08 -3.42
C ALA A 177 -19.82 1.01 -3.73
N LEU A 178 -20.01 2.04 -2.91
CA LEU A 178 -21.04 3.07 -3.13
C LEU A 178 -20.77 3.85 -4.43
N ALA A 179 -19.52 4.25 -4.65
CA ALA A 179 -19.13 4.99 -5.85
C ALA A 179 -19.24 4.15 -7.12
N ALA A 180 -18.90 2.85 -7.06
CA ALA A 180 -18.97 1.92 -8.19
C ALA A 180 -20.36 1.30 -8.38
N GLY A 181 -21.26 1.41 -7.39
CA GLY A 181 -22.64 0.93 -7.46
C GLY A 181 -22.80 -0.59 -7.35
N PHE A 182 -21.83 -1.32 -6.75
CA PHE A 182 -21.95 -2.75 -6.55
C PHE A 182 -22.30 -3.14 -5.11
N ILE A 183 -22.87 -4.34 -4.97
CA ILE A 183 -23.09 -4.98 -3.68
C ILE A 183 -22.07 -6.11 -3.55
N PRO A 184 -21.24 -6.12 -2.49
CA PRO A 184 -20.23 -7.15 -2.32
C PRO A 184 -20.83 -8.56 -2.24
N THR A 185 -20.17 -9.52 -2.91
CA THR A 185 -20.48 -10.94 -2.85
C THR A 185 -19.29 -11.72 -2.27
N LYS A 186 -19.54 -12.96 -1.82
CA LYS A 186 -18.46 -13.81 -1.28
C LYS A 186 -17.42 -14.19 -2.35
N GLU A 187 -17.87 -14.33 -3.59
CA GLU A 187 -17.02 -14.60 -4.75
C GLU A 187 -16.20 -13.37 -5.16
N GLY A 188 -16.69 -12.16 -4.91
CA GLY A 188 -16.05 -10.88 -5.20
C GLY A 188 -15.84 -10.61 -6.69
N LEU A 189 -16.64 -11.24 -7.56
CA LEU A 189 -16.52 -11.09 -9.03
C LEU A 189 -16.90 -9.69 -9.50
N GLU A 190 -17.83 -9.03 -8.81
CA GLU A 190 -18.27 -7.66 -9.08
C GLU A 190 -17.14 -6.64 -8.89
N GLN A 191 -16.13 -6.97 -8.08
CA GLN A 191 -14.98 -6.11 -7.78
C GLN A 191 -13.80 -6.38 -8.73
N LEU A 192 -13.79 -7.52 -9.44
CA LEU A 192 -12.61 -8.00 -10.16
C LEU A 192 -12.18 -7.06 -11.29
N TYR A 193 -13.14 -6.57 -12.09
CA TYR A 193 -12.81 -5.62 -13.17
C TYR A 193 -12.18 -4.34 -12.65
N LEU A 194 -12.81 -3.72 -11.65
CA LEU A 194 -12.34 -2.48 -11.05
C LEU A 194 -10.93 -2.64 -10.46
N THR A 195 -10.71 -3.67 -9.66
CA THR A 195 -9.44 -3.90 -8.97
C THR A 195 -8.30 -4.28 -9.92
N SER A 196 -8.60 -5.09 -10.96
CA SER A 196 -7.62 -5.43 -12.00
C SER A 196 -7.24 -4.20 -12.83
N ARG A 197 -8.22 -3.40 -13.26
CA ARG A 197 -8.02 -2.15 -13.97
C ARG A 197 -7.17 -1.18 -13.15
N MET A 198 -7.47 -1.02 -11.88
CA MET A 198 -6.71 -0.16 -10.97
C MET A 198 -5.23 -0.57 -10.91
N CYS A 199 -4.93 -1.86 -10.79
CA CYS A 199 -3.55 -2.34 -10.76
C CYS A 199 -2.79 -2.05 -12.06
N ILE A 200 -3.45 -2.13 -13.21
CA ILE A 200 -2.86 -1.87 -14.54
C ILE A 200 -2.66 -0.37 -14.73
N GLU A 201 -3.70 0.43 -14.51
CA GLU A 201 -3.68 1.86 -14.77
C GLU A 201 -2.79 2.64 -13.79
N SER A 202 -2.75 2.23 -12.53
CA SER A 202 -1.82 2.77 -11.54
C SER A 202 -0.37 2.64 -12.03
N ARG A 203 0.03 1.44 -12.47
CA ARG A 203 1.38 1.21 -13.00
C ARG A 203 1.64 1.96 -14.31
N ALA A 204 0.68 1.97 -15.21
CA ALA A 204 0.77 2.70 -16.47
C ALA A 204 0.90 4.22 -16.25
N GLY A 205 0.35 4.73 -15.16
CA GLY A 205 0.45 6.12 -14.72
C GLY A 205 1.72 6.45 -13.92
N GLY A 206 2.58 5.47 -13.61
CA GLY A 206 3.81 5.72 -12.86
C GLY A 206 3.70 5.54 -11.34
N ALA A 207 2.57 5.04 -10.83
CA ALA A 207 2.36 4.65 -9.44
C ALA A 207 2.44 3.10 -9.30
N PRO A 208 3.65 2.53 -9.15
CA PRO A 208 3.88 1.09 -9.34
C PRO A 208 3.39 0.22 -8.18
N TYR A 209 2.96 0.81 -7.07
CA TYR A 209 2.68 0.10 -5.82
C TYR A 209 1.22 0.19 -5.38
N PRO A 210 0.23 -0.31 -6.17
CA PRO A 210 -1.17 -0.30 -5.76
C PRO A 210 -1.37 -1.14 -4.49
N LEU A 211 -2.18 -0.62 -3.56
CA LEU A 211 -2.53 -1.26 -2.29
C LEU A 211 -4.04 -1.48 -2.19
N ALA A 212 -4.44 -2.52 -1.47
CA ALA A 212 -5.84 -2.77 -1.19
C ALA A 212 -6.12 -2.85 0.31
N THR A 213 -7.18 -2.19 0.75
CA THR A 213 -7.69 -2.31 2.12
C THR A 213 -8.63 -3.50 2.22
N LEU A 214 -8.40 -4.37 3.20
CA LEU A 214 -9.31 -5.46 3.53
C LEU A 214 -10.39 -4.96 4.48
N ILE A 215 -11.64 -4.96 4.03
CA ILE A 215 -12.81 -4.56 4.85
C ILE A 215 -13.94 -5.58 4.74
N GLY A 216 -14.85 -5.57 5.71
CA GLY A 216 -16.05 -6.43 5.71
C GLY A 216 -15.81 -7.87 6.15
N THR A 217 -14.58 -8.30 6.48
CA THR A 217 -14.30 -9.64 7.02
C THR A 217 -14.61 -9.73 8.50
N ASP A 218 -15.02 -10.91 8.95
CA ASP A 218 -14.96 -11.24 10.39
C ASP A 218 -13.49 -11.21 10.83
N ILE A 219 -13.19 -10.35 11.79
CA ILE A 219 -11.82 -10.16 12.32
C ILE A 219 -11.23 -11.41 12.98
N ASN A 220 -12.05 -12.40 13.29
CA ASN A 220 -11.66 -13.69 13.87
C ASN A 220 -11.59 -14.81 12.81
N ASP A 221 -12.13 -14.62 11.62
CA ASP A 221 -12.05 -15.58 10.52
C ASP A 221 -10.77 -15.38 9.71
N ARG A 222 -9.69 -16.00 10.21
CA ARG A 222 -8.39 -15.95 9.58
C ARG A 222 -8.38 -16.55 8.16
N ASP A 223 -9.12 -17.62 7.92
CA ASP A 223 -9.08 -18.35 6.66
C ASP A 223 -9.79 -17.56 5.54
N SER A 224 -10.91 -16.90 5.86
CA SER A 224 -11.55 -15.95 4.94
C SER A 224 -10.62 -14.80 4.61
N ALA A 225 -10.06 -14.14 5.62
CA ALA A 225 -9.11 -13.04 5.43
C ALA A 225 -7.88 -13.45 4.58
N LEU A 226 -7.30 -14.64 4.87
CA LEU A 226 -6.17 -15.18 4.11
C LEU A 226 -6.52 -15.41 2.63
N THR A 227 -7.72 -15.94 2.36
CA THR A 227 -8.20 -16.16 0.99
C THR A 227 -8.30 -14.87 0.21
N ILE A 228 -8.84 -13.81 0.83
CA ILE A 228 -9.00 -12.50 0.18
C ILE A 228 -7.64 -11.84 -0.03
N VAL A 229 -6.74 -11.87 0.97
CA VAL A 229 -5.40 -11.26 0.83
C VAL A 229 -4.56 -11.99 -0.24
N LYS A 230 -4.69 -13.32 -0.38
CA LYS A 230 -4.10 -14.07 -1.52
C LYS A 230 -4.68 -13.63 -2.87
N ARG A 231 -5.99 -13.39 -2.93
CA ARG A 231 -6.65 -12.85 -4.13
C ARG A 231 -6.11 -11.46 -4.47
N MET A 232 -5.90 -10.57 -3.47
CA MET A 232 -5.27 -9.26 -3.69
C MET A 232 -3.90 -9.42 -4.38
N LYS A 233 -3.03 -10.28 -3.87
CA LYS A 233 -1.71 -10.56 -4.49
C LYS A 233 -1.86 -11.08 -5.92
N SER A 234 -2.81 -11.98 -6.17
CA SER A 234 -3.06 -12.56 -7.52
C SER A 234 -3.58 -11.53 -8.53
N ILE A 235 -4.38 -10.55 -8.11
CA ILE A 235 -4.86 -9.45 -8.95
C ILE A 235 -3.72 -8.51 -9.33
N GLY A 236 -2.69 -8.38 -8.47
CA GLY A 236 -1.52 -7.55 -8.73
C GLY A 236 -1.28 -6.44 -7.73
N PHE A 237 -1.98 -6.40 -6.61
CA PHE A 237 -1.64 -5.49 -5.51
C PHE A 237 -0.26 -5.84 -4.92
N THR A 238 0.42 -4.84 -4.38
CA THR A 238 1.76 -5.00 -3.80
C THR A 238 1.77 -5.13 -2.29
N GLY A 239 0.62 -4.91 -1.66
CA GLY A 239 0.43 -5.02 -0.22
C GLY A 239 -1.04 -4.91 0.18
N CYS A 240 -1.28 -5.12 1.46
CA CYS A 240 -2.58 -5.05 2.09
C CYS A 240 -2.60 -3.98 3.19
N ILE A 241 -3.67 -3.23 3.24
CA ILE A 241 -3.96 -2.29 4.31
C ILE A 241 -4.97 -2.93 5.26
N ALA A 242 -4.59 -3.07 6.51
CA ALA A 242 -5.41 -3.65 7.56
C ALA A 242 -6.18 -2.55 8.33
N ILE A 243 -7.45 -2.77 8.60
CA ILE A 243 -8.24 -1.96 9.51
C ILE A 243 -8.31 -2.57 10.92
N HIS A 244 -7.80 -3.79 11.09
CA HIS A 244 -7.69 -4.47 12.38
C HIS A 244 -6.33 -5.15 12.51
N PRO A 245 -5.71 -5.15 13.72
CA PRO A 245 -4.39 -5.75 13.94
C PRO A 245 -4.27 -7.22 13.54
N ASN A 246 -5.32 -8.03 13.71
CA ASN A 246 -5.31 -9.47 13.35
C ASN A 246 -4.97 -9.71 11.85
N HIS A 247 -5.25 -8.74 10.98
CA HIS A 247 -5.00 -8.87 9.54
C HIS A 247 -3.54 -8.53 9.15
N VAL A 248 -2.77 -7.87 10.02
CA VAL A 248 -1.37 -7.49 9.72
C VAL A 248 -0.50 -8.72 9.49
N ALA A 249 -0.61 -9.74 10.37
CA ALA A 249 0.15 -10.98 10.23
C ALA A 249 -0.18 -11.71 8.91
N ILE A 250 -1.44 -11.67 8.47
CA ILE A 250 -1.89 -12.25 7.20
C ILE A 250 -1.30 -11.50 6.02
N ALA A 251 -1.30 -10.18 6.06
CA ALA A 251 -0.67 -9.35 5.03
C ALA A 251 0.83 -9.65 4.91
N ASN A 252 1.53 -9.72 6.05
CA ASN A 252 2.95 -10.06 6.10
C ASN A 252 3.23 -11.44 5.53
N GLU A 253 2.41 -12.45 5.88
CA GLU A 253 2.56 -13.81 5.36
C GLU A 253 2.41 -13.87 3.84
N VAL A 254 1.36 -13.25 3.30
CA VAL A 254 1.01 -13.37 1.88
C VAL A 254 1.95 -12.55 0.99
N PHE A 255 2.29 -11.32 1.38
CA PHE A 255 3.09 -10.42 0.55
C PHE A 255 4.60 -10.57 0.76
N ARG A 256 5.05 -11.27 1.78
CA ARG A 256 6.47 -11.64 1.93
C ARG A 256 6.83 -12.76 0.95
N PRO A 257 7.96 -12.65 0.21
CA PRO A 257 8.47 -13.79 -0.53
C PRO A 257 8.76 -14.97 0.42
N SER A 258 8.21 -16.14 0.12
CA SER A 258 8.49 -17.35 0.88
C SER A 258 9.87 -17.92 0.54
N ALA A 259 10.47 -18.70 1.44
CA ALA A 259 11.74 -19.38 1.17
C ALA A 259 11.65 -20.26 -0.10
N GLY A 260 10.50 -20.92 -0.32
CA GLY A 260 10.26 -21.72 -1.53
C GLY A 260 10.17 -20.88 -2.81
N GLU A 261 9.52 -19.71 -2.76
CA GLU A 261 9.50 -18.78 -3.90
C GLU A 261 10.91 -18.27 -4.20
N ILE A 262 11.70 -17.89 -3.19
CA ILE A 262 13.07 -17.42 -3.38
C ILE A 262 13.95 -18.52 -3.97
N ALA A 263 13.92 -19.74 -3.41
CA ALA A 263 14.67 -20.87 -3.93
C ALA A 263 14.29 -21.21 -5.39
N PHE A 264 13.01 -21.14 -5.74
CA PHE A 264 12.55 -21.32 -7.09
C PHE A 264 13.16 -20.27 -8.03
N GLN A 265 13.15 -18.98 -7.63
CA GLN A 265 13.66 -17.90 -8.45
C GLN A 265 15.19 -17.93 -8.59
N VAL A 266 15.93 -18.35 -7.58
CA VAL A 266 17.38 -18.62 -7.67
C VAL A 266 17.64 -19.69 -8.72
N GLY A 267 16.88 -20.78 -8.73
CA GLY A 267 17.00 -21.84 -9.72
C GLY A 267 16.61 -21.40 -11.14
N VAL A 268 15.65 -20.49 -11.30
CA VAL A 268 15.31 -19.86 -12.59
C VAL A 268 16.53 -19.10 -13.14
N LEU A 269 17.17 -18.25 -12.33
CA LEU A 269 18.37 -17.52 -12.78
C LEU A 269 19.51 -18.44 -13.17
N LYS A 270 19.75 -19.51 -12.38
CA LYS A 270 20.77 -20.51 -12.70
C LYS A 270 20.49 -21.20 -14.03
N ALA A 271 19.30 -21.75 -14.20
CA ALA A 271 18.91 -22.47 -15.41
C ALA A 271 18.98 -21.58 -16.68
N MET A 272 18.60 -20.30 -16.58
CA MET A 272 18.70 -19.38 -17.71
C MET A 272 20.14 -19.02 -18.04
N ARG A 273 21.03 -18.79 -17.05
CA ARG A 273 22.46 -18.56 -17.31
C ARG A 273 23.13 -19.77 -18.01
N GLU A 274 22.81 -20.99 -17.57
CA GLU A 274 23.31 -22.21 -18.21
C GLU A 274 22.81 -22.36 -19.66
N ALA A 275 21.53 -22.03 -19.91
CA ALA A 275 20.93 -22.05 -21.24
C ALA A 275 21.58 -21.00 -22.16
N GLU A 276 21.78 -19.78 -21.70
CA GLU A 276 22.43 -18.70 -22.46
C GLU A 276 23.88 -19.07 -22.83
N ALA A 277 24.63 -19.68 -21.92
CA ALA A 277 25.98 -20.20 -22.20
C ALA A 277 25.99 -21.28 -23.29
N ALA A 278 24.87 -22.02 -23.45
CA ALA A 278 24.65 -22.97 -24.51
C ALA A 278 24.01 -22.38 -25.80
N GLY A 279 23.80 -21.05 -25.84
CA GLY A 279 23.16 -20.37 -26.99
C GLY A 279 21.64 -20.50 -27.04
N LEU A 280 20.99 -20.89 -25.95
CA LEU A 280 19.55 -21.04 -25.83
C LEU A 280 18.93 -19.87 -25.08
N PHE A 281 17.76 -19.38 -25.53
CA PHE A 281 17.04 -18.25 -24.89
C PHE A 281 15.76 -18.68 -24.19
N ALA A 282 15.49 -19.98 -24.14
CA ALA A 282 14.41 -20.61 -23.37
C ALA A 282 14.85 -22.00 -22.95
N VAL A 283 14.45 -22.42 -21.75
CA VAL A 283 14.83 -23.73 -21.19
C VAL A 283 13.71 -24.28 -20.31
N LYS A 284 13.66 -25.60 -20.19
CA LYS A 284 12.74 -26.28 -19.28
C LYS A 284 13.33 -26.30 -17.86
N TYR A 285 12.60 -25.72 -16.88
CA TYR A 285 12.94 -25.76 -15.47
C TYR A 285 11.75 -26.22 -14.63
N LYS A 286 11.94 -27.25 -13.80
CA LYS A 286 10.88 -27.86 -12.95
C LYS A 286 9.54 -28.10 -13.70
N GLY A 287 9.61 -28.53 -14.96
CA GLY A 287 8.45 -28.85 -15.78
C GLY A 287 7.85 -27.66 -16.55
N MET A 288 8.33 -26.45 -16.34
CA MET A 288 7.87 -25.22 -17.01
C MET A 288 8.87 -24.77 -18.05
N MET A 289 8.39 -24.12 -19.12
CA MET A 289 9.24 -23.37 -20.04
C MET A 289 9.51 -22.00 -19.42
N ILE A 290 10.77 -21.62 -19.30
CA ILE A 290 11.20 -20.30 -18.80
C ILE A 290 12.03 -19.58 -19.88
N ASP A 291 11.94 -18.25 -19.87
CA ASP A 291 12.61 -17.32 -20.79
C ASP A 291 13.03 -16.03 -20.07
N GLN A 292 13.43 -15.00 -20.82
CA GLN A 292 13.86 -13.70 -20.28
C GLN A 292 12.79 -12.98 -19.44
N ALA A 293 11.51 -13.20 -19.71
CA ALA A 293 10.46 -12.59 -18.86
C ALA A 293 10.50 -13.16 -17.43
N ASN A 294 10.85 -14.45 -17.29
CA ASN A 294 11.00 -15.09 -15.99
C ASN A 294 12.24 -14.60 -15.25
N VAL A 295 13.33 -14.23 -15.95
CA VAL A 295 14.53 -13.64 -15.36
C VAL A 295 14.19 -12.32 -14.65
N ALA A 296 13.45 -11.42 -15.30
CA ALA A 296 13.06 -10.15 -14.70
C ALA A 296 12.21 -10.32 -13.41
N ILE A 297 11.33 -11.34 -13.40
CA ILE A 297 10.54 -11.69 -12.21
C ILE A 297 11.46 -12.20 -11.09
N ALA A 298 12.41 -13.09 -11.45
CA ALA A 298 13.33 -13.68 -10.48
C ALA A 298 14.22 -12.62 -9.83
N GLU A 299 14.83 -11.75 -10.63
CA GLU A 299 15.67 -10.66 -10.15
C GLU A 299 14.92 -9.75 -9.18
N ARG A 300 13.69 -9.36 -9.54
CA ARG A 300 12.85 -8.53 -8.67
C ARG A 300 12.54 -9.22 -7.34
N THR A 301 12.18 -10.51 -7.35
CA THR A 301 11.87 -11.26 -6.12
C THR A 301 13.09 -11.40 -5.22
N ILE A 302 14.25 -11.67 -5.80
CA ILE A 302 15.50 -11.80 -5.05
C ILE A 302 15.95 -10.43 -4.50
N ALA A 303 15.85 -9.37 -5.30
CA ALA A 303 16.17 -8.00 -4.84
C ALA A 303 15.27 -7.60 -3.66
N GLU A 304 13.99 -7.92 -3.71
CA GLU A 304 13.07 -7.70 -2.59
C GLU A 304 13.49 -8.50 -1.35
N ALA A 305 13.85 -9.77 -1.51
CA ALA A 305 14.29 -10.60 -0.40
C ALA A 305 15.56 -10.03 0.26
N ILE A 306 16.55 -9.59 -0.54
CA ILE A 306 17.77 -8.94 -0.06
C ILE A 306 17.46 -7.65 0.71
N GLN A 307 16.65 -6.78 0.14
CA GLN A 307 16.25 -5.52 0.79
C GLN A 307 15.61 -5.75 2.17
N ARG A 308 14.96 -6.88 2.35
CA ARG A 308 14.25 -7.25 3.57
C ARG A 308 15.06 -8.13 4.52
N GLY A 309 16.31 -8.43 4.19
CA GLY A 309 17.17 -9.31 4.98
C GLY A 309 16.67 -10.75 5.06
N ILE A 310 15.89 -11.20 4.06
CA ILE A 310 15.45 -12.60 3.96
C ILE A 310 16.64 -13.40 3.38
N PRO A 311 17.04 -14.52 3.99
CA PRO A 311 18.13 -15.32 3.49
C PRO A 311 17.87 -15.81 2.06
N ILE A 312 18.90 -15.69 1.21
CA ILE A 312 18.88 -16.24 -0.14
C ILE A 312 19.57 -17.60 -0.07
N PRO A 313 18.92 -18.71 -0.49
CA PRO A 313 19.59 -20.01 -0.56
C PRO A 313 20.74 -19.97 -1.56
N SER A 314 21.74 -20.82 -1.36
CA SER A 314 22.82 -21.00 -2.33
C SER A 314 22.27 -21.65 -3.62
N GLU A 315 22.96 -21.46 -4.72
CA GLU A 315 22.59 -22.10 -6.01
C GLU A 315 22.76 -23.63 -6.00
N GLU A 316 23.33 -24.17 -4.93
CA GLU A 316 23.60 -25.59 -4.74
C GLU A 316 22.53 -26.28 -3.89
N ASP A 317 21.68 -25.53 -3.19
CA ASP A 317 20.53 -26.01 -2.41
C ASP A 317 19.27 -26.17 -3.32
#